data_602b4c87d00c59c51162e6bc3bb6e3ec
#
_entry.id   602b4c87d00c59c51162e6bc3bb6e3ec
#
_cell.length_a   1.000
_cell.length_b   1.000
_cell.length_c   1.000
_cell.angle_alpha   90.00
_cell.angle_beta   90.00
_cell.angle_gamma   90.00
#
_symmetry.space_group_name_H-M   'P 1'
#
loop_
_entity.id
_entity.type
_entity.pdbx_description
1 polymer ?
#
loop_
_entity_poly.entity_id
_entity_poly.type
_entity_poly.pdbx_seq_one_letter_code
_entity_poly.pdbx_strand_id
1 'polypeptide(L)'
;FALNISVLRGALHRSILTSYLFCRIVDTVEDAAKLDPKIKIKLLMEFSRLIEDPGYRDKNLTAWVEECKTVDGSASDLELLHQTQRVFNVFDSLATNHQDQIIPSVSKMAKGMAFFQSRFQFGEITPLGNIQELEEYCYFVAGVVGEMLCNLFFQKLPHLSETARNTMRQNAVSFGLGLQMTNISKDIIADRDRGWSYIPKSIISEKGLTMDEFHSGISMDKNLQILESLLCKTNGHLDDALKFTLALPRTEIALRLFCIWPLWMAAKTVSVLHNNPDLLKSKAPVKISRSTVKRILLGTPFIAWSNNLLKVSFGNIIDDKVLQNSPVFDREGLMSRLERIPLDTVNSNM
;
A
#
# COMPACT_ATOMS: atom_id res chain seq x y z
N PHE A 1 5.74 -2.28 8.61
CA PHE A 1 6.38 -0.96 8.38
C PHE A 1 7.06 -0.40 9.63
N ALA A 2 6.53 -0.53 10.84
CA ALA A 2 7.16 -0.02 12.06
C ALA A 2 8.64 -0.45 12.21
N LEU A 3 8.96 -1.70 11.88
CA LEU A 3 10.33 -2.21 11.89
C LEU A 3 11.23 -1.46 10.87
N ASN A 4 10.70 -1.16 9.68
CA ASN A 4 11.48 -0.47 8.64
C ASN A 4 11.76 0.98 9.05
N ILE A 5 10.80 1.64 9.72
CA ILE A 5 10.95 3.02 10.20
C ILE A 5 12.05 3.11 11.28
N SER A 6 12.26 2.05 12.06
CA SER A 6 13.22 2.04 13.17
C SER A 6 14.69 2.27 12.77
N VAL A 7 15.06 2.06 11.49
CA VAL A 7 16.43 2.33 11.00
C VAL A 7 16.67 3.81 10.73
N LEU A 8 15.61 4.59 10.56
CA LEU A 8 15.71 6.03 10.30
C LEU A 8 16.02 6.81 11.59
N ARG A 9 16.49 8.05 11.44
CA ARG A 9 16.83 8.93 12.58
C ARG A 9 16.38 10.37 12.32
N GLY A 10 16.29 11.13 13.39
CA GLY A 10 16.05 12.59 13.36
C GLY A 10 14.67 12.98 12.80
N ALA A 11 14.61 14.12 12.12
CA ALA A 11 13.37 14.69 11.61
C ALA A 11 12.67 13.75 10.62
N LEU A 12 13.41 13.10 9.71
CA LEU A 12 12.86 12.16 8.73
C LEU A 12 12.17 10.97 9.41
N HIS A 13 12.77 10.39 10.46
CA HIS A 13 12.15 9.33 11.24
C HIS A 13 10.79 9.77 11.80
N ARG A 14 10.75 10.96 12.44
CA ARG A 14 9.52 11.49 13.03
C ARG A 14 8.44 11.69 11.98
N SER A 15 8.79 12.28 10.84
CA SER A 15 7.83 12.55 9.76
C SER A 15 7.28 11.28 9.14
N ILE A 16 8.14 10.30 8.84
CA ILE A 16 7.70 9.02 8.27
C ILE A 16 6.88 8.21 9.28
N LEU A 17 7.26 8.24 10.57
CA LEU A 17 6.46 7.58 11.61
C LEU A 17 5.07 8.22 11.75
N THR A 18 4.99 9.55 11.77
CA THR A 18 3.72 10.27 11.86
C THR A 18 2.84 10.00 10.63
N SER A 19 3.43 10.02 9.43
CA SER A 19 2.71 9.66 8.19
C SER A 19 2.18 8.23 8.24
N TYR A 20 2.99 7.29 8.69
CA TYR A 20 2.58 5.89 8.85
C TYR A 20 1.41 5.75 9.83
N LEU A 21 1.44 6.49 10.95
CA LEU A 21 0.34 6.46 11.92
C LEU A 21 -0.96 7.04 11.33
N PHE A 22 -0.89 8.13 10.54
CA PHE A 22 -2.06 8.63 9.82
C PHE A 22 -2.60 7.63 8.81
N CYS A 23 -1.74 7.00 8.01
CA CYS A 23 -2.17 5.95 7.08
C CYS A 23 -2.86 4.80 7.84
N ARG A 24 -2.31 4.36 8.99
CA ARG A 24 -2.94 3.30 9.81
C ARG A 24 -4.28 3.71 10.39
N ILE A 25 -4.46 4.98 10.78
CA ILE A 25 -5.75 5.51 11.23
C ILE A 25 -6.79 5.41 10.09
N VAL A 26 -6.43 5.84 8.90
CA VAL A 26 -7.30 5.79 7.72
C VAL A 26 -7.61 4.35 7.31
N ASP A 27 -6.58 3.47 7.26
CA ASP A 27 -6.74 2.03 6.99
C ASP A 27 -7.71 1.38 8.00
N THR A 28 -7.61 1.72 9.30
CA THR A 28 -8.47 1.13 10.34
C THR A 28 -9.94 1.46 10.10
N VAL A 29 -10.25 2.66 9.65
CA VAL A 29 -11.63 3.06 9.28
C VAL A 29 -12.09 2.31 8.02
N GLU A 30 -11.22 2.21 7.00
CA GLU A 30 -11.55 1.48 5.77
C GLU A 30 -11.81 0.00 6.04
N ASP A 31 -10.95 -0.64 6.82
CA ASP A 31 -10.96 -2.08 7.10
C ASP A 31 -12.08 -2.54 8.06
N ALA A 32 -12.77 -1.62 8.72
CA ALA A 32 -13.83 -1.94 9.68
C ALA A 32 -14.97 -2.76 9.02
N ALA A 33 -15.03 -4.06 9.28
CA ALA A 33 -15.89 -4.97 8.57
C ALA A 33 -17.39 -4.81 8.91
N LYS A 34 -17.69 -4.33 10.12
CA LYS A 34 -19.06 -4.21 10.64
C LYS A 34 -19.63 -2.79 10.53
N LEU A 35 -18.81 -1.81 10.15
CA LEU A 35 -19.20 -0.42 10.05
C LEU A 35 -20.02 -0.18 8.77
N ASP A 36 -21.12 0.55 8.89
CA ASP A 36 -21.91 0.97 7.73
C ASP A 36 -21.03 1.72 6.71
N PRO A 37 -21.09 1.36 5.42
CA PRO A 37 -20.30 2.03 4.38
C PRO A 37 -20.47 3.55 4.34
N LYS A 38 -21.66 4.07 4.63
CA LYS A 38 -21.90 5.53 4.69
C LYS A 38 -21.13 6.19 5.83
N ILE A 39 -21.06 5.51 6.98
CA ILE A 39 -20.28 6.01 8.13
C ILE A 39 -18.80 5.95 7.82
N LYS A 40 -18.30 4.88 7.19
CA LYS A 40 -16.90 4.80 6.72
C LYS A 40 -16.54 5.96 5.81
N ILE A 41 -17.36 6.20 4.78
CA ILE A 41 -17.14 7.28 3.82
C ILE A 41 -17.13 8.63 4.53
N LYS A 42 -18.09 8.88 5.42
CA LYS A 42 -18.16 10.10 6.22
C LYS A 42 -16.86 10.29 7.02
N LEU A 43 -16.46 9.29 7.80
CA LEU A 43 -15.24 9.37 8.64
C LEU A 43 -13.97 9.59 7.81
N LEU A 44 -13.83 8.93 6.65
CA LEU A 44 -12.70 9.10 5.74
C LEU A 44 -12.66 10.51 5.14
N MET A 45 -13.79 11.04 4.68
CA MET A 45 -13.89 12.39 4.12
C MET A 45 -13.67 13.47 5.19
N GLU A 46 -14.20 13.28 6.39
CA GLU A 46 -13.93 14.17 7.51
C GLU A 46 -12.45 14.14 7.91
N PHE A 47 -11.80 12.98 7.93
CA PHE A 47 -10.37 12.88 8.20
C PHE A 47 -9.53 13.65 7.17
N SER A 48 -9.91 13.60 5.89
CA SER A 48 -9.23 14.40 4.86
C SER A 48 -9.31 15.90 5.15
N ARG A 49 -10.45 16.39 5.66
CA ARG A 49 -10.60 17.80 6.07
C ARG A 49 -9.83 18.13 7.34
N LEU A 50 -9.79 17.21 8.31
CA LEU A 50 -9.02 17.40 9.55
C LEU A 50 -7.52 17.58 9.28
N ILE A 51 -6.97 16.91 8.28
CA ILE A 51 -5.54 17.06 7.93
C ILE A 51 -5.28 18.28 7.05
N GLU A 52 -6.24 18.66 6.17
CA GLU A 52 -6.11 19.80 5.26
C GLU A 52 -6.32 21.16 5.95
N ASP A 53 -7.24 21.25 6.91
CA ASP A 53 -7.69 22.50 7.53
C ASP A 53 -7.52 22.46 9.06
N PRO A 54 -6.47 23.12 9.59
CA PRO A 54 -6.27 23.21 11.03
C PRO A 54 -7.44 23.86 11.79
N GLY A 55 -8.09 24.87 11.20
CA GLY A 55 -9.23 25.55 11.83
C GLY A 55 -10.48 24.67 11.90
N TYR A 56 -10.68 23.80 10.92
CA TYR A 56 -11.70 22.77 10.95
C TYR A 56 -11.36 21.69 11.99
N ARG A 57 -10.08 21.26 12.02
CA ARG A 57 -9.58 20.25 12.95
C ARG A 57 -9.79 20.65 14.40
N ASP A 58 -9.45 21.88 14.78
CA ASP A 58 -9.58 22.37 16.16
C ASP A 58 -11.02 22.27 16.71
N LYS A 59 -11.99 22.36 15.83
CA LYS A 59 -13.42 22.31 16.17
C LYS A 59 -14.02 20.89 16.13
N ASN A 60 -13.50 20.02 15.28
CA ASN A 60 -14.19 18.77 14.92
C ASN A 60 -13.43 17.50 15.32
N LEU A 61 -12.14 17.55 15.63
CA LEU A 61 -11.33 16.36 15.90
C LEU A 61 -11.88 15.54 17.07
N THR A 62 -12.29 16.18 18.17
CA THR A 62 -12.85 15.49 19.34
C THR A 62 -14.12 14.73 18.99
N ALA A 63 -15.02 15.35 18.20
CA ALA A 63 -16.25 14.72 17.75
C ALA A 63 -15.96 13.56 16.80
N TRP A 64 -15.01 13.72 15.89
CA TRP A 64 -14.56 12.67 14.99
C TRP A 64 -14.01 11.44 15.75
N VAL A 65 -13.15 11.66 16.75
CA VAL A 65 -12.60 10.58 17.60
C VAL A 65 -13.70 9.87 18.37
N GLU A 66 -14.71 10.61 18.84
CA GLU A 66 -15.86 10.01 19.55
C GLU A 66 -16.70 9.13 18.60
N GLU A 67 -16.94 9.57 17.38
CA GLU A 67 -17.64 8.77 16.38
C GLU A 67 -16.85 7.51 15.99
N CYS A 68 -15.53 7.59 15.96
CA CYS A 68 -14.64 6.45 15.71
C CYS A 68 -14.75 5.31 16.75
N LYS A 69 -15.41 5.51 17.90
CA LYS A 69 -15.70 4.42 18.85
C LYS A 69 -16.61 3.33 18.29
N THR A 70 -17.31 3.62 17.20
CA THR A 70 -18.14 2.64 16.47
C THR A 70 -17.33 1.75 15.53
N VAL A 71 -16.06 2.08 15.26
CA VAL A 71 -15.17 1.34 14.36
C VAL A 71 -14.75 0.03 15.02
N ASP A 72 -14.82 -1.07 14.29
CA ASP A 72 -14.28 -2.36 14.69
C ASP A 72 -12.87 -2.60 14.14
N GLY A 73 -12.05 -3.34 14.90
CA GLY A 73 -10.67 -3.60 14.51
C GLY A 73 -9.86 -4.29 15.59
N SER A 74 -8.54 -4.42 15.40
CA SER A 74 -7.67 -4.94 16.44
C SER A 74 -7.53 -3.96 17.60
N ALA A 75 -7.28 -4.45 18.82
CA ALA A 75 -7.13 -3.57 20.00
C ALA A 75 -6.06 -2.48 19.81
N SER A 76 -4.94 -2.82 19.14
CA SER A 76 -3.86 -1.86 18.86
C SER A 76 -4.26 -0.79 17.83
N ASP A 77 -5.04 -1.17 16.81
CA ASP A 77 -5.50 -0.23 15.78
C ASP A 77 -6.57 0.71 16.36
N LEU A 78 -7.48 0.18 17.19
CA LEU A 78 -8.48 1.00 17.89
C LEU A 78 -7.83 1.95 18.90
N GLU A 79 -6.81 1.50 19.63
CA GLU A 79 -6.06 2.38 20.53
C GLU A 79 -5.42 3.54 19.75
N LEU A 80 -4.78 3.25 18.59
CA LEU A 80 -4.21 4.29 17.74
C LEU A 80 -5.29 5.26 17.25
N LEU A 81 -6.42 4.75 16.79
CA LEU A 81 -7.54 5.55 16.33
C LEU A 81 -8.05 6.52 17.41
N HIS A 82 -8.19 6.04 18.65
CA HIS A 82 -8.58 6.89 19.78
C HIS A 82 -7.48 7.88 20.22
N GLN A 83 -6.22 7.65 19.84
CA GLN A 83 -5.10 8.55 20.11
C GLN A 83 -4.80 9.52 18.94
N THR A 84 -5.68 9.69 17.99
CA THR A 84 -5.52 10.53 16.79
C THR A 84 -5.11 11.97 17.15
N GLN A 85 -5.65 12.55 18.24
CA GLN A 85 -5.23 13.87 18.75
C GLN A 85 -3.72 13.92 19.03
N ARG A 86 -3.16 12.86 19.61
CA ARG A 86 -1.71 12.81 19.91
C ARG A 86 -0.88 12.74 18.64
N VAL A 87 -1.37 12.05 17.60
CA VAL A 87 -0.70 12.00 16.31
C VAL A 87 -0.68 13.38 15.67
N PHE A 88 -1.79 14.12 15.69
CA PHE A 88 -1.85 15.52 15.23
C PHE A 88 -0.92 16.44 16.01
N ASN A 89 -0.85 16.32 17.34
CA ASN A 89 0.08 17.13 18.14
C ASN A 89 1.56 16.92 17.73
N VAL A 90 1.93 15.66 17.38
CA VAL A 90 3.27 15.37 16.84
C VAL A 90 3.42 15.95 15.45
N PHE A 91 2.41 15.81 14.59
CA PHE A 91 2.38 16.33 13.24
C PHE A 91 2.60 17.85 13.21
N ASP A 92 1.91 18.62 14.05
CA ASP A 92 2.02 20.06 14.15
C ASP A 92 3.43 20.53 14.59
N SER A 93 4.19 19.64 15.25
CA SER A 93 5.59 19.89 15.61
C SER A 93 6.62 19.57 14.53
N LEU A 94 6.19 19.01 13.39
CA LEU A 94 7.07 18.73 12.26
C LEU A 94 7.41 20.02 11.50
N ALA A 95 8.52 20.02 10.78
CA ALA A 95 8.88 21.12 9.90
C ALA A 95 7.81 21.28 8.78
N THR A 96 7.44 22.51 8.45
CA THR A 96 6.39 22.85 7.48
C THR A 96 6.60 22.16 6.14
N ASN A 97 7.83 22.15 5.62
CA ASN A 97 8.16 21.47 4.37
C ASN A 97 7.88 19.95 4.41
N HIS A 98 7.93 19.31 5.58
CA HIS A 98 7.52 17.91 5.75
C HIS A 98 6.00 17.78 5.81
N GLN A 99 5.31 18.69 6.53
CA GLN A 99 3.84 18.73 6.58
C GLN A 99 3.26 18.89 5.18
N ASP A 100 3.83 19.75 4.35
CA ASP A 100 3.42 20.02 2.96
C ASP A 100 3.49 18.76 2.07
N GLN A 101 4.31 17.76 2.41
CA GLN A 101 4.35 16.49 1.70
C GLN A 101 3.35 15.46 2.26
N ILE A 102 3.06 15.54 3.54
CA ILE A 102 2.20 14.58 4.25
C ILE A 102 0.72 14.88 3.98
N ILE A 103 0.31 16.15 4.11
CA ILE A 103 -1.08 16.58 3.95
C ILE A 103 -1.72 16.06 2.66
N PRO A 104 -1.20 16.37 1.46
CA PRO A 104 -1.86 15.98 0.22
C PRO A 104 -1.90 14.46 0.03
N SER A 105 -0.90 13.75 0.53
CA SER A 105 -0.82 12.30 0.38
C SER A 105 -1.83 11.58 1.27
N VAL A 106 -1.92 11.95 2.54
CA VAL A 106 -2.86 11.33 3.49
C VAL A 106 -4.31 11.71 3.16
N SER A 107 -4.54 12.98 2.77
CA SER A 107 -5.86 13.42 2.31
C SER A 107 -6.31 12.64 1.06
N LYS A 108 -5.44 12.53 0.06
CA LYS A 108 -5.74 11.78 -1.16
C LYS A 108 -6.00 10.30 -0.88
N MET A 109 -5.26 9.69 0.06
CA MET A 109 -5.50 8.32 0.52
C MET A 109 -6.90 8.18 1.10
N ALA A 110 -7.29 9.04 2.05
CA ALA A 110 -8.60 8.99 2.68
C ALA A 110 -9.76 9.19 1.68
N LYS A 111 -9.64 10.19 0.78
CA LYS A 111 -10.62 10.44 -0.28
C LYS A 111 -10.72 9.28 -1.27
N GLY A 112 -9.59 8.69 -1.67
CA GLY A 112 -9.56 7.52 -2.55
C GLY A 112 -10.22 6.30 -1.93
N MET A 113 -9.93 6.01 -0.66
CA MET A 113 -10.60 4.95 0.08
C MET A 113 -12.10 5.20 0.18
N ALA A 114 -12.55 6.43 0.48
CA ALA A 114 -13.96 6.80 0.50
C ALA A 114 -14.62 6.56 -0.87
N PHE A 115 -13.94 6.91 -1.97
CA PHE A 115 -14.43 6.65 -3.33
C PHE A 115 -14.66 5.17 -3.58
N PHE A 116 -13.70 4.29 -3.24
CA PHE A 116 -13.88 2.86 -3.42
C PHE A 116 -14.94 2.29 -2.47
N GLN A 117 -15.01 2.75 -1.23
CA GLN A 117 -16.07 2.36 -0.29
C GLN A 117 -17.48 2.76 -0.76
N SER A 118 -17.63 3.84 -1.54
CA SER A 118 -18.94 4.24 -2.11
C SER A 118 -19.48 3.23 -3.13
N ARG A 119 -18.65 2.32 -3.62
CA ARG A 119 -19.03 1.25 -4.56
C ARG A 119 -19.34 -0.06 -3.84
N PHE A 120 -19.14 -0.13 -2.53
CA PHE A 120 -19.36 -1.34 -1.73
C PHE A 120 -20.85 -1.71 -1.72
N GLN A 121 -21.15 -2.98 -1.97
CA GLN A 121 -22.49 -3.55 -1.92
C GLN A 121 -22.63 -4.46 -0.70
N PHE A 122 -23.45 -4.05 0.23
CA PHE A 122 -23.64 -4.82 1.45
C PHE A 122 -24.31 -6.18 1.18
N GLY A 123 -23.71 -7.25 1.70
CA GLY A 123 -24.21 -8.62 1.55
C GLY A 123 -23.74 -9.35 0.30
N GLU A 124 -22.97 -8.70 -0.57
CA GLU A 124 -22.35 -9.29 -1.75
C GLU A 124 -20.86 -9.08 -1.75
N ILE A 125 -20.10 -9.93 -2.48
CA ILE A 125 -18.68 -9.66 -2.70
C ILE A 125 -18.56 -8.56 -3.76
N THR A 126 -18.03 -7.41 -3.37
CA THR A 126 -17.77 -6.28 -4.28
C THR A 126 -16.45 -6.49 -5.01
N PRO A 127 -16.46 -6.76 -6.34
CA PRO A 127 -15.23 -6.95 -7.11
C PRO A 127 -14.71 -5.62 -7.67
N LEU A 128 -13.39 -5.54 -7.89
CA LEU A 128 -12.83 -4.62 -8.87
C LEU A 128 -13.14 -5.11 -10.29
N GLY A 129 -13.46 -4.21 -11.22
CA GLY A 129 -13.86 -4.57 -12.59
C GLY A 129 -12.71 -5.10 -13.42
N ASN A 130 -11.57 -4.41 -13.41
CA ASN A 130 -10.42 -4.68 -14.27
C ASN A 130 -9.08 -4.33 -13.57
N ILE A 131 -7.97 -4.62 -14.28
CA ILE A 131 -6.62 -4.39 -13.76
C ILE A 131 -6.32 -2.91 -13.56
N GLN A 132 -6.94 -2.02 -14.35
CA GLN A 132 -6.78 -0.58 -14.22
C GLN A 132 -7.39 -0.07 -12.92
N GLU A 133 -8.57 -0.56 -12.55
CA GLU A 133 -9.18 -0.24 -11.25
C GLU A 133 -8.36 -0.77 -10.06
N LEU A 134 -7.70 -1.92 -10.20
CA LEU A 134 -6.78 -2.42 -9.19
C LEU A 134 -5.58 -1.48 -9.05
N GLU A 135 -5.01 -0.98 -10.14
CA GLU A 135 -3.93 0.01 -10.11
C GLU A 135 -4.38 1.32 -9.44
N GLU A 136 -5.57 1.79 -9.75
CA GLU A 136 -6.16 3.00 -9.17
C GLU A 136 -6.37 2.83 -7.65
N TYR A 137 -6.95 1.71 -7.23
CA TYR A 137 -7.09 1.40 -5.81
C TYR A 137 -5.72 1.35 -5.11
N CYS A 138 -4.78 0.57 -5.65
CA CYS A 138 -3.42 0.46 -5.09
C CYS A 138 -2.69 1.81 -5.08
N TYR A 139 -2.96 2.70 -6.04
CA TYR A 139 -2.42 4.05 -6.01
C TYR A 139 -2.90 4.83 -4.80
N PHE A 140 -4.21 4.85 -4.53
CA PHE A 140 -4.74 5.61 -3.40
C PHE A 140 -4.26 5.06 -2.05
N VAL A 141 -4.21 3.75 -1.88
CA VAL A 141 -3.84 3.15 -0.58
C VAL A 141 -2.32 3.05 -0.36
N ALA A 142 -1.50 3.09 -1.41
CA ALA A 142 -0.05 2.89 -1.29
C ALA A 142 0.80 3.71 -2.27
N GLY A 143 0.36 3.96 -3.50
CA GLY A 143 1.10 4.74 -4.49
C GLY A 143 1.36 6.17 -4.03
N VAL A 144 0.35 6.83 -3.45
CA VAL A 144 0.49 8.18 -2.84
C VAL A 144 1.53 8.20 -1.72
N VAL A 145 1.65 7.11 -0.95
CA VAL A 145 2.67 6.97 0.09
C VAL A 145 4.06 6.87 -0.53
N GLY A 146 4.20 6.15 -1.65
CA GLY A 146 5.45 6.09 -2.42
C GLY A 146 5.90 7.47 -2.89
N GLU A 147 4.99 8.31 -3.43
CA GLU A 147 5.28 9.69 -3.83
C GLU A 147 5.67 10.57 -2.63
N MET A 148 4.94 10.48 -1.52
CA MET A 148 5.25 11.19 -0.29
C MET A 148 6.65 10.84 0.24
N LEU A 149 6.99 9.57 0.31
CA LEU A 149 8.32 9.12 0.75
C LEU A 149 9.42 9.62 -0.17
N CYS A 150 9.21 9.58 -1.48
CA CYS A 150 10.13 10.11 -2.48
C CYS A 150 10.42 11.59 -2.22
N ASN A 151 9.40 12.41 -2.00
CA ASN A 151 9.54 13.84 -1.73
C ASN A 151 10.23 14.11 -0.39
N LEU A 152 9.92 13.38 0.68
CA LEU A 152 10.60 13.48 1.97
C LEU A 152 12.08 13.10 1.85
N PHE A 153 12.42 12.09 1.02
CA PHE A 153 13.82 11.74 0.75
C PHE A 153 14.55 12.85 -0.01
N PHE A 154 13.90 13.54 -0.95
CA PHE A 154 14.51 14.67 -1.64
C PHE A 154 14.85 15.82 -0.71
N GLN A 155 14.05 16.06 0.32
CA GLN A 155 14.36 17.07 1.33
C GLN A 155 15.57 16.66 2.18
N LYS A 156 15.69 15.38 2.51
CA LYS A 156 16.86 14.82 3.21
C LYS A 156 18.11 14.82 2.34
N LEU A 157 17.96 14.72 1.03
CA LEU A 157 19.05 14.56 0.05
C LEU A 157 19.04 15.72 -0.98
N PRO A 158 19.33 16.98 -0.57
CA PRO A 158 19.24 18.14 -1.46
C PRO A 158 20.23 18.05 -2.63
N HIS A 159 21.35 17.36 -2.47
CA HIS A 159 22.41 17.22 -3.48
C HIS A 159 22.28 15.97 -4.36
N LEU A 160 21.12 15.27 -4.30
CA LEU A 160 20.88 14.13 -5.19
C LEU A 160 20.88 14.58 -6.65
N SER A 161 21.55 13.82 -7.53
CA SER A 161 21.60 14.15 -8.97
C SER A 161 20.21 14.13 -9.60
N GLU A 162 20.00 14.93 -10.63
CA GLU A 162 18.70 14.98 -11.32
C GLU A 162 18.34 13.63 -11.96
N THR A 163 19.31 12.89 -12.47
CA THR A 163 19.10 11.53 -12.97
C THR A 163 18.53 10.61 -11.88
N ALA A 164 19.12 10.64 -10.68
CA ALA A 164 18.62 9.83 -9.56
C ALA A 164 17.23 10.30 -9.09
N ARG A 165 16.99 11.61 -9.03
CA ARG A 165 15.65 12.18 -8.72
C ARG A 165 14.60 11.71 -9.73
N ASN A 166 14.90 11.76 -11.01
CA ASN A 166 13.97 11.34 -12.07
C ASN A 166 13.71 9.83 -11.98
N THR A 167 14.74 9.02 -11.77
CA THR A 167 14.56 7.57 -11.55
C THR A 167 13.65 7.30 -10.35
N MET A 168 13.85 8.00 -9.22
CA MET A 168 13.01 7.84 -8.05
C MET A 168 11.56 8.28 -8.30
N ARG A 169 11.32 9.46 -8.92
CA ARG A 169 9.97 9.94 -9.26
C ARG A 169 9.21 8.97 -10.16
N GLN A 170 9.90 8.41 -11.18
CA GLN A 170 9.28 7.46 -12.11
C GLN A 170 8.84 6.17 -11.44
N ASN A 171 9.56 5.72 -10.42
CA ASN A 171 9.34 4.43 -9.79
C ASN A 171 8.69 4.51 -8.39
N ALA A 172 8.41 5.72 -7.87
CA ALA A 172 7.84 5.92 -6.54
C ALA A 172 6.44 5.28 -6.38
N VAL A 173 5.57 5.47 -7.37
CA VAL A 173 4.22 4.89 -7.39
C VAL A 173 4.31 3.36 -7.44
N SER A 174 5.11 2.81 -8.36
CA SER A 174 5.32 1.35 -8.47
C SER A 174 5.80 0.73 -7.15
N PHE A 175 6.60 1.45 -6.36
CA PHE A 175 7.02 0.96 -5.04
C PHE A 175 5.82 0.68 -4.14
N GLY A 176 4.87 1.60 -4.07
CA GLY A 176 3.62 1.42 -3.33
C GLY A 176 2.76 0.30 -3.91
N LEU A 177 2.53 0.32 -5.23
CA LEU A 177 1.71 -0.67 -5.92
C LEU A 177 2.23 -2.09 -5.72
N GLY A 178 3.54 -2.31 -5.83
CA GLY A 178 4.16 -3.63 -5.65
C GLY A 178 3.94 -4.20 -4.25
N LEU A 179 4.06 -3.35 -3.21
CA LEU A 179 3.78 -3.76 -1.84
C LEU A 179 2.29 -4.07 -1.62
N GLN A 180 1.40 -3.22 -2.13
CA GLN A 180 -0.04 -3.41 -1.94
C GLN A 180 -0.58 -4.61 -2.74
N MET A 181 -0.17 -4.79 -3.99
CA MET A 181 -0.54 -5.97 -4.77
C MET A 181 0.00 -7.27 -4.15
N THR A 182 1.16 -7.24 -3.47
CA THR A 182 1.65 -8.38 -2.69
C THR A 182 0.70 -8.70 -1.53
N ASN A 183 0.19 -7.69 -0.82
CA ASN A 183 -0.79 -7.89 0.26
C ASN A 183 -2.10 -8.45 -0.29
N ILE A 184 -2.65 -7.87 -1.36
CA ILE A 184 -3.87 -8.35 -2.03
C ILE A 184 -3.71 -9.82 -2.46
N SER A 185 -2.57 -10.16 -3.08
CA SER A 185 -2.31 -11.54 -3.51
C SER A 185 -2.24 -12.54 -2.36
N LYS A 186 -1.82 -12.10 -1.19
CA LYS A 186 -1.68 -12.94 0.02
C LYS A 186 -3.00 -13.07 0.80
N ASP A 187 -3.82 -12.01 0.84
CA ASP A 187 -4.93 -11.89 1.76
C ASP A 187 -6.31 -12.14 1.09
N ILE A 188 -6.36 -12.81 -0.07
CA ILE A 188 -7.57 -13.04 -0.91
C ILE A 188 -8.76 -13.57 -0.10
N ILE A 189 -8.54 -14.54 0.81
CA ILE A 189 -9.61 -15.13 1.64
C ILE A 189 -10.07 -14.13 2.69
N ALA A 190 -9.14 -13.41 3.33
CA ALA A 190 -9.47 -12.42 4.35
C ALA A 190 -10.24 -11.24 3.75
N ASP A 191 -9.89 -10.82 2.55
CA ASP A 191 -10.59 -9.75 1.83
C ASP A 191 -12.00 -10.17 1.43
N ARG A 192 -12.15 -11.39 0.88
CA ARG A 192 -13.47 -11.98 0.60
C ARG A 192 -14.36 -12.03 1.84
N ASP A 193 -13.81 -12.47 2.97
CA ASP A 193 -14.57 -12.59 4.22
C ASP A 193 -15.01 -11.20 4.77
N ARG A 194 -14.38 -10.11 4.28
CA ARG A 194 -14.78 -8.71 4.51
C ARG A 194 -15.74 -8.16 3.44
N GLY A 195 -16.12 -8.95 2.44
CA GLY A 195 -17.02 -8.58 1.35
C GLY A 195 -16.32 -7.95 0.14
N TRP A 196 -14.99 -8.05 0.03
CA TRP A 196 -14.21 -7.52 -1.08
C TRP A 196 -13.54 -8.59 -1.94
N SER A 197 -13.45 -8.36 -3.25
CA SER A 197 -12.52 -9.05 -4.12
C SER A 197 -11.65 -8.03 -4.86
N TYR A 198 -10.42 -7.88 -4.43
CA TYR A 198 -9.42 -7.07 -5.14
C TYR A 198 -8.84 -7.78 -6.38
N ILE A 199 -9.15 -9.07 -6.57
CA ILE A 199 -8.83 -9.76 -7.81
C ILE A 199 -9.82 -9.30 -8.88
N PRO A 200 -9.35 -8.68 -9.99
CA PRO A 200 -10.24 -8.08 -10.97
C PRO A 200 -11.16 -9.10 -11.64
N LYS A 201 -12.45 -8.75 -11.77
CA LYS A 201 -13.46 -9.58 -12.43
C LYS A 201 -13.05 -9.95 -13.86
N SER A 202 -12.41 -9.03 -14.59
CA SER A 202 -11.99 -9.27 -15.99
C SER A 202 -11.04 -10.45 -16.11
N ILE A 203 -9.99 -10.53 -15.26
CA ILE A 203 -9.00 -11.63 -15.34
C ILE A 203 -9.58 -12.99 -14.92
N ILE A 204 -10.60 -12.99 -14.06
CA ILE A 204 -11.35 -14.20 -13.68
C ILE A 204 -12.20 -14.66 -14.86
N SER A 205 -12.94 -13.72 -15.48
CA SER A 205 -13.81 -14.00 -16.63
C SER A 205 -13.04 -14.45 -17.88
N GLU A 206 -11.83 -13.91 -18.12
CA GLU A 206 -10.93 -14.34 -19.21
C GLU A 206 -10.55 -15.83 -19.12
N LYS A 207 -10.54 -16.40 -17.91
CA LYS A 207 -10.33 -17.85 -17.69
C LYS A 207 -11.62 -18.65 -17.71
N GLY A 208 -12.76 -18.01 -18.02
CA GLY A 208 -14.08 -18.64 -18.06
C GLY A 208 -14.54 -19.11 -16.68
N LEU A 209 -14.26 -18.33 -15.64
CA LEU A 209 -14.77 -18.53 -14.28
C LEU A 209 -15.67 -17.36 -13.87
N THR A 210 -16.65 -17.67 -13.06
CA THR A 210 -17.38 -16.68 -12.27
C THR A 210 -16.59 -16.33 -10.99
N MET A 211 -16.97 -15.25 -10.30
CA MET A 211 -16.38 -14.86 -9.03
C MET A 211 -16.55 -15.96 -7.97
N ASP A 212 -17.72 -16.58 -7.89
CA ASP A 212 -18.01 -17.64 -6.93
C ASP A 212 -17.17 -18.90 -7.22
N GLU A 213 -17.02 -19.27 -8.49
CA GLU A 213 -16.17 -20.40 -8.90
C GLU A 213 -14.69 -20.15 -8.57
N PHE A 214 -14.20 -18.92 -8.76
CA PHE A 214 -12.86 -18.54 -8.36
C PHE A 214 -12.66 -18.69 -6.84
N HIS A 215 -13.55 -18.11 -6.05
CA HIS A 215 -13.46 -18.14 -4.59
C HIS A 215 -13.76 -19.52 -3.96
N SER A 216 -14.50 -20.38 -4.65
CA SER A 216 -14.74 -21.77 -4.20
C SER A 216 -13.55 -22.69 -4.47
N GLY A 217 -12.61 -22.28 -5.32
CA GLY A 217 -11.46 -23.11 -5.69
C GLY A 217 -11.79 -24.32 -6.57
N ILE A 218 -12.94 -24.31 -7.25
CA ILE A 218 -13.44 -25.43 -8.08
C ILE A 218 -12.46 -25.83 -9.19
N SER A 219 -11.80 -24.85 -9.80
CA SER A 219 -10.85 -25.04 -10.91
C SER A 219 -9.46 -24.55 -10.51
N MET A 220 -8.73 -25.37 -9.74
CA MET A 220 -7.43 -24.97 -9.17
C MET A 220 -6.43 -24.51 -10.22
N ASP A 221 -6.34 -25.22 -11.37
CA ASP A 221 -5.39 -24.85 -12.45
C ASP A 221 -5.70 -23.46 -13.05
N LYS A 222 -6.98 -23.14 -13.27
CA LYS A 222 -7.39 -21.82 -13.75
C LYS A 222 -7.13 -20.75 -12.68
N ASN A 223 -7.42 -21.06 -11.42
CA ASN A 223 -7.18 -20.16 -10.31
C ASN A 223 -5.69 -19.83 -10.15
N LEU A 224 -4.80 -20.82 -10.28
CA LEU A 224 -3.36 -20.60 -10.27
C LEU A 224 -2.90 -19.72 -11.44
N GLN A 225 -3.47 -19.88 -12.64
CA GLN A 225 -3.17 -19.01 -13.80
C GLN A 225 -3.63 -17.56 -13.58
N ILE A 226 -4.78 -17.35 -12.94
CA ILE A 226 -5.27 -16.00 -12.57
C ILE A 226 -4.30 -15.35 -11.59
N LEU A 227 -3.90 -16.08 -10.55
CA LEU A 227 -2.96 -15.60 -9.55
C LEU A 227 -1.57 -15.35 -10.14
N GLU A 228 -1.10 -16.20 -11.04
CA GLU A 228 0.16 -16.00 -11.77
C GLU A 228 0.17 -14.69 -12.54
N SER A 229 -0.90 -14.38 -13.26
CA SER A 229 -1.03 -13.10 -14.00
C SER A 229 -0.91 -11.89 -13.06
N LEU A 230 -1.53 -11.95 -11.87
CA LEU A 230 -1.42 -10.90 -10.86
C LEU A 230 -0.01 -10.83 -10.26
N LEU A 231 0.61 -11.98 -9.96
CA LEU A 231 1.96 -12.05 -9.40
C LEU A 231 3.02 -11.57 -10.39
N CYS A 232 2.86 -11.85 -11.71
CA CYS A 232 3.71 -11.28 -12.75
C CYS A 232 3.67 -9.75 -12.73
N LYS A 233 2.47 -9.17 -12.68
CA LYS A 233 2.32 -7.71 -12.60
C LYS A 233 2.91 -7.16 -11.31
N THR A 234 2.66 -7.81 -10.18
CA THR A 234 3.23 -7.46 -8.88
C THR A 234 4.76 -7.44 -8.96
N ASN A 235 5.37 -8.47 -9.56
CA ASN A 235 6.82 -8.54 -9.72
C ASN A 235 7.37 -7.37 -10.55
N GLY A 236 6.69 -6.95 -11.62
CA GLY A 236 7.07 -5.77 -12.40
C GLY A 236 7.16 -4.51 -11.56
N HIS A 237 6.18 -4.28 -10.68
CA HIS A 237 6.23 -3.18 -9.74
C HIS A 237 7.35 -3.32 -8.69
N LEU A 238 7.67 -4.54 -8.25
CA LEU A 238 8.80 -4.76 -7.33
C LEU A 238 10.16 -4.52 -8.02
N ASP A 239 10.29 -4.82 -9.32
CA ASP A 239 11.47 -4.47 -10.10
C ASP A 239 11.65 -2.96 -10.23
N ASP A 240 10.57 -2.21 -10.42
CA ASP A 240 10.59 -0.75 -10.40
C ASP A 240 10.94 -0.21 -9.00
N ALA A 241 10.42 -0.82 -7.94
CA ALA A 241 10.79 -0.50 -6.55
C ALA A 241 12.29 -0.75 -6.28
N LEU A 242 12.88 -1.77 -6.93
CA LEU A 242 14.32 -1.98 -6.89
C LEU A 242 15.07 -0.83 -7.59
N LYS A 243 14.61 -0.37 -8.76
CA LYS A 243 15.20 0.80 -9.46
C LYS A 243 15.18 2.04 -8.58
N PHE A 244 14.05 2.31 -7.91
CA PHE A 244 13.91 3.37 -6.91
C PHE A 244 14.99 3.25 -5.81
N THR A 245 15.11 2.07 -5.23
CA THR A 245 16.04 1.78 -4.13
C THR A 245 17.51 1.94 -4.56
N LEU A 246 17.85 1.51 -5.77
CA LEU A 246 19.20 1.61 -6.32
C LEU A 246 19.61 3.04 -6.70
N ALA A 247 18.64 3.94 -6.93
CA ALA A 247 18.88 5.36 -7.18
C ALA A 247 19.29 6.13 -5.91
N LEU A 248 19.01 5.60 -4.71
CA LEU A 248 19.48 6.16 -3.44
C LEU A 248 21.02 6.08 -3.35
N PRO A 249 21.68 7.12 -2.79
CA PRO A 249 23.12 7.09 -2.59
C PRO A 249 23.57 5.87 -1.80
N ARG A 250 24.68 5.27 -2.20
CA ARG A 250 25.22 4.06 -1.56
C ARG A 250 25.65 4.28 -0.11
N THR A 251 25.93 5.53 0.25
CA THR A 251 26.27 5.97 1.61
C THR A 251 25.06 6.09 2.54
N GLU A 252 23.85 6.23 1.99
CA GLU A 252 22.62 6.36 2.74
C GLU A 252 22.04 5.00 3.14
N ILE A 253 22.81 4.24 3.90
CA ILE A 253 22.49 2.85 4.29
C ILE A 253 21.11 2.77 4.98
N ALA A 254 20.78 3.70 5.86
CA ALA A 254 19.50 3.70 6.57
C ALA A 254 18.30 3.85 5.61
N LEU A 255 18.37 4.78 4.65
CA LEU A 255 17.32 4.95 3.63
C LEU A 255 17.22 3.71 2.74
N ARG A 256 18.35 3.15 2.34
CA ARG A 256 18.38 1.92 1.54
C ARG A 256 17.75 0.75 2.29
N LEU A 257 18.09 0.54 3.57
CA LEU A 257 17.50 -0.52 4.39
C LEU A 257 16.00 -0.32 4.62
N PHE A 258 15.56 0.92 4.83
CA PHE A 258 14.13 1.26 4.90
C PHE A 258 13.37 0.77 3.66
N CYS A 259 13.95 0.91 2.46
CA CYS A 259 13.36 0.44 1.20
C CYS A 259 13.58 -1.08 0.98
N ILE A 260 14.79 -1.60 1.26
CA ILE A 260 15.17 -2.99 1.01
C ILE A 260 14.30 -3.96 1.81
N TRP A 261 14.05 -3.70 3.08
CA TRP A 261 13.35 -4.67 3.93
C TRP A 261 11.94 -5.00 3.46
N PRO A 262 11.05 -4.02 3.21
CA PRO A 262 9.72 -4.34 2.69
C PRO A 262 9.78 -4.95 1.30
N LEU A 263 10.70 -4.47 0.44
CA LEU A 263 10.85 -4.97 -0.92
C LEU A 263 11.30 -6.44 -0.96
N TRP A 264 12.30 -6.82 -0.17
CA TRP A 264 12.76 -8.21 -0.08
C TRP A 264 11.71 -9.14 0.53
N MET A 265 10.98 -8.64 1.55
CA MET A 265 9.86 -9.39 2.14
C MET A 265 8.72 -9.58 1.13
N ALA A 266 8.38 -8.56 0.34
CA ALA A 266 7.37 -8.65 -0.71
C ALA A 266 7.80 -9.63 -1.82
N ALA A 267 9.01 -9.50 -2.34
CA ALA A 267 9.55 -10.40 -3.36
C ALA A 267 9.54 -11.87 -2.88
N LYS A 268 9.95 -12.10 -1.62
CA LYS A 268 9.91 -13.46 -1.05
C LYS A 268 8.47 -13.95 -0.84
N THR A 269 7.54 -13.06 -0.52
CA THR A 269 6.11 -13.42 -0.44
C THR A 269 5.60 -13.83 -1.81
N VAL A 270 5.83 -13.05 -2.87
CA VAL A 270 5.47 -13.41 -4.26
C VAL A 270 6.03 -14.77 -4.64
N SER A 271 7.31 -15.03 -4.34
CA SER A 271 7.95 -16.35 -4.59
C SER A 271 7.25 -17.52 -3.86
N VAL A 272 6.70 -17.30 -2.67
CA VAL A 272 5.98 -18.35 -1.89
C VAL A 272 4.55 -18.51 -2.33
N LEU A 273 3.93 -17.45 -2.87
CA LEU A 273 2.56 -17.48 -3.39
C LEU A 273 2.47 -18.15 -4.77
N HIS A 274 3.54 -18.08 -5.58
CA HIS A 274 3.57 -18.64 -6.92
C HIS A 274 3.36 -20.17 -6.87
N ASN A 275 2.45 -20.66 -7.71
CA ASN A 275 2.06 -22.08 -7.78
C ASN A 275 1.63 -22.70 -6.44
N ASN A 276 1.13 -21.91 -5.50
CA ASN A 276 0.72 -22.38 -4.18
C ASN A 276 -0.80 -22.58 -4.08
N PRO A 277 -1.30 -23.82 -4.10
CA PRO A 277 -2.73 -24.11 -4.06
C PRO A 277 -3.38 -23.81 -2.69
N ASP A 278 -2.59 -23.65 -1.63
CA ASP A 278 -3.11 -23.35 -0.29
C ASP A 278 -3.63 -21.91 -0.18
N LEU A 279 -3.27 -21.05 -1.15
CA LEU A 279 -3.67 -19.64 -1.19
C LEU A 279 -5.19 -19.44 -1.19
N LEU A 280 -5.94 -20.38 -1.80
CA LEU A 280 -7.41 -20.36 -1.88
C LEU A 280 -8.11 -21.38 -0.97
N LYS A 281 -7.35 -22.24 -0.30
CA LYS A 281 -7.92 -23.33 0.55
C LYS A 281 -7.76 -23.06 2.04
N SER A 282 -6.68 -22.40 2.43
CA SER A 282 -6.34 -22.21 3.84
C SER A 282 -6.93 -20.92 4.39
N LYS A 283 -7.66 -20.99 5.51
CA LYS A 283 -8.06 -19.79 6.25
C LYS A 283 -6.87 -19.05 6.87
N ALA A 284 -5.72 -19.72 7.03
CA ALA A 284 -4.50 -19.07 7.48
C ALA A 284 -3.77 -18.47 6.27
N PRO A 285 -3.45 -17.16 6.27
CA PRO A 285 -2.77 -16.54 5.14
C PRO A 285 -1.38 -17.18 4.94
N VAL A 286 -1.02 -17.38 3.67
CA VAL A 286 0.32 -17.83 3.28
C VAL A 286 1.32 -16.72 3.64
N LYS A 287 2.29 -17.04 4.48
CA LYS A 287 3.27 -16.06 5.00
C LYS A 287 4.70 -16.60 4.88
N ILE A 288 5.63 -15.69 4.66
CA ILE A 288 7.06 -16.00 4.80
C ILE A 288 7.37 -16.32 6.27
N SER A 289 8.29 -17.26 6.50
CA SER A 289 8.64 -17.70 7.85
C SER A 289 9.40 -16.62 8.63
N ARG A 290 9.27 -16.63 9.96
CA ARG A 290 10.04 -15.72 10.84
C ARG A 290 11.55 -15.86 10.65
N SER A 291 12.05 -17.06 10.31
CA SER A 291 13.47 -17.28 10.00
C SER A 291 13.88 -16.61 8.69
N THR A 292 13.01 -16.58 7.68
CA THR A 292 13.23 -15.85 6.43
C THR A 292 13.30 -14.35 6.70
N VAL A 293 12.37 -13.79 7.48
CA VAL A 293 12.40 -12.37 7.88
C VAL A 293 13.73 -12.05 8.59
N LYS A 294 14.12 -12.86 9.58
CA LYS A 294 15.40 -12.67 10.29
C LYS A 294 16.60 -12.68 9.33
N ARG A 295 16.65 -13.62 8.36
CA ARG A 295 17.73 -13.67 7.36
C ARG A 295 17.79 -12.40 6.50
N ILE A 296 16.63 -11.87 6.07
CA ILE A 296 16.57 -10.60 5.34
C ILE A 296 17.14 -9.47 6.19
N LEU A 297 16.66 -9.32 7.42
CA LEU A 297 17.07 -8.23 8.31
C LEU A 297 18.56 -8.28 8.68
N LEU A 298 19.11 -9.47 8.89
CA LEU A 298 20.52 -9.65 9.28
C LEU A 298 21.47 -9.65 8.08
N GLY A 299 21.04 -10.13 6.92
CA GLY A 299 21.89 -10.27 5.74
C GLY A 299 21.98 -9.00 4.88
N THR A 300 20.87 -8.28 4.72
CA THR A 300 20.83 -7.12 3.82
C THR A 300 21.73 -5.94 4.22
N PRO A 301 22.02 -5.65 5.50
CA PRO A 301 22.96 -4.60 5.87
C PRO A 301 24.35 -4.79 5.25
N PHE A 302 24.80 -6.03 5.07
CA PHE A 302 26.11 -6.35 4.49
C PHE A 302 26.21 -6.09 2.98
N ILE A 303 25.08 -5.98 2.28
CA ILE A 303 25.01 -5.76 0.83
C ILE A 303 24.39 -4.41 0.46
N ALA A 304 23.81 -3.69 1.41
CA ALA A 304 23.06 -2.44 1.17
C ALA A 304 23.89 -1.34 0.49
N TRP A 305 25.21 -1.34 0.64
CA TRP A 305 26.13 -0.39 0.01
C TRP A 305 26.43 -0.69 -1.47
N SER A 306 26.09 -1.88 -1.98
CA SER A 306 26.43 -2.32 -3.34
C SER A 306 25.21 -2.56 -4.21
N ASN A 307 25.06 -1.78 -5.29
CA ASN A 307 23.98 -1.97 -6.26
C ASN A 307 24.03 -3.35 -6.93
N ASN A 308 25.24 -3.87 -7.22
CA ASN A 308 25.38 -5.17 -7.87
C ASN A 308 24.96 -6.32 -6.94
N LEU A 309 25.39 -6.28 -5.66
CA LEU A 309 24.98 -7.28 -4.69
C LEU A 309 23.46 -7.25 -4.44
N LEU A 310 22.86 -6.06 -4.38
CA LEU A 310 21.42 -5.94 -4.26
C LEU A 310 20.69 -6.54 -5.46
N LYS A 311 21.13 -6.23 -6.70
CA LYS A 311 20.53 -6.81 -7.92
C LYS A 311 20.61 -8.33 -7.92
N VAL A 312 21.78 -8.89 -7.63
CA VAL A 312 21.97 -10.36 -7.58
C VAL A 312 21.12 -10.97 -6.45
N SER A 313 21.14 -10.37 -5.27
CA SER A 313 20.36 -10.86 -4.13
C SER A 313 18.85 -10.82 -4.41
N PHE A 314 18.35 -9.77 -5.05
CA PHE A 314 16.92 -9.64 -5.42
C PHE A 314 16.55 -10.65 -6.51
N GLY A 315 17.34 -10.75 -7.59
CA GLY A 315 17.08 -11.70 -8.67
C GLY A 315 17.07 -13.15 -8.23
N ASN A 316 17.84 -13.52 -7.20
CA ASN A 316 17.83 -14.87 -6.62
C ASN A 316 16.58 -15.17 -5.76
N ILE A 317 15.74 -14.17 -5.44
CA ILE A 317 14.51 -14.40 -4.68
C ILE A 317 13.39 -14.87 -5.59
N ILE A 318 13.27 -14.26 -6.77
CA ILE A 318 12.27 -14.60 -7.79
C ILE A 318 13.04 -15.15 -9.00
N ASP A 319 13.42 -16.42 -8.91
CA ASP A 319 14.14 -17.13 -9.98
C ASP A 319 13.17 -17.90 -10.91
N ASP A 320 11.98 -17.35 -11.12
CA ASP A 320 11.00 -17.94 -12.04
C ASP A 320 10.83 -17.05 -13.27
N LYS A 321 11.13 -17.64 -14.45
CA LYS A 321 11.05 -16.95 -15.75
C LYS A 321 9.64 -16.46 -16.07
N VAL A 322 8.62 -17.13 -15.57
CA VAL A 322 7.22 -16.72 -15.79
C VAL A 322 6.96 -15.41 -15.07
N LEU A 323 7.34 -15.32 -13.80
CA LEU A 323 7.20 -14.09 -13.00
C LEU A 323 8.05 -12.93 -13.50
N GLN A 324 9.13 -13.21 -14.26
CA GLN A 324 9.98 -12.18 -14.86
C GLN A 324 9.38 -11.54 -16.11
N ASN A 325 8.38 -12.17 -16.75
CA ASN A 325 7.67 -11.63 -17.93
C ASN A 325 6.56 -10.65 -17.54
N SER A 326 6.89 -9.63 -16.75
CA SER A 326 5.92 -8.65 -16.30
C SER A 326 5.57 -7.65 -17.39
N PRO A 327 4.29 -7.27 -17.54
CA PRO A 327 3.91 -6.19 -18.46
C PRO A 327 4.51 -4.86 -17.97
N VAL A 328 4.88 -4.01 -18.93
CA VAL A 328 5.38 -2.65 -18.62
C VAL A 328 4.27 -1.86 -17.94
N PHE A 329 4.60 -1.18 -16.84
CA PHE A 329 3.65 -0.34 -16.12
C PHE A 329 3.39 0.95 -16.90
N ASP A 330 2.11 1.21 -17.21
CA ASP A 330 1.65 2.45 -17.84
C ASP A 330 1.34 3.50 -16.76
N ARG A 331 2.39 4.18 -16.28
CA ARG A 331 2.26 5.23 -15.28
C ARG A 331 1.46 6.42 -15.78
N GLU A 332 1.66 6.83 -17.04
CA GLU A 332 0.97 8.01 -17.61
C GLU A 332 -0.52 7.73 -17.77
N GLY A 333 -0.88 6.56 -18.25
CA GLY A 333 -2.26 6.11 -18.31
C GLY A 333 -2.93 6.06 -16.95
N LEU A 334 -2.23 5.55 -15.92
CA LEU A 334 -2.75 5.58 -14.55
C LEU A 334 -3.02 7.03 -14.10
N MET A 335 -2.04 7.94 -14.23
CA MET A 335 -2.21 9.33 -13.80
C MET A 335 -3.38 10.01 -14.51
N SER A 336 -3.53 9.80 -15.81
CA SER A 336 -4.68 10.33 -16.58
C SER A 336 -6.03 9.79 -16.12
N ARG A 337 -6.10 8.53 -15.68
CA ARG A 337 -7.34 7.97 -15.12
C ARG A 337 -7.66 8.55 -13.75
N LEU A 338 -6.66 8.70 -12.88
CA LEU A 338 -6.82 9.26 -11.54
C LEU A 338 -7.37 10.69 -11.54
N GLU A 339 -6.98 11.51 -12.53
CA GLU A 339 -7.49 12.89 -12.70
C GLU A 339 -9.01 12.94 -12.97
N ARG A 340 -9.58 11.86 -13.48
CA ARG A 340 -11.02 11.73 -13.79
C ARG A 340 -11.85 11.23 -12.63
N ILE A 341 -11.23 10.77 -11.55
CA ILE A 341 -11.93 10.26 -10.38
C ILE A 341 -12.43 11.42 -9.53
N PRO A 342 -13.75 11.55 -9.31
CA PRO A 342 -14.35 12.70 -8.64
C PRO A 342 -14.26 12.58 -7.12
N LEU A 343 -13.06 12.69 -6.56
CA LEU A 343 -12.80 12.48 -5.13
C LEU A 343 -13.58 13.40 -4.19
N ASP A 344 -13.81 14.67 -4.60
CA ASP A 344 -14.44 15.67 -3.74
C ASP A 344 -15.98 15.58 -3.75
N THR A 345 -16.58 14.81 -4.65
CA THR A 345 -18.04 14.70 -4.79
C THR A 345 -18.62 13.43 -4.14
N VAL A 346 -17.79 12.61 -3.50
CA VAL A 346 -18.23 11.36 -2.86
C VAL A 346 -19.35 11.58 -1.83
N ASN A 347 -19.40 12.75 -1.18
CA ASN A 347 -20.44 13.12 -0.21
C ASN A 347 -21.75 13.64 -0.83
N SER A 348 -21.79 14.04 -2.10
CA SER A 348 -22.94 14.68 -2.71
C SER A 348 -24.00 13.69 -3.23
N ASN A 349 -23.70 12.42 -3.24
CA ASN A 349 -24.55 11.35 -3.78
C ASN A 349 -25.17 10.43 -2.69
N MET A 350 -25.09 10.82 -1.40
CA MET A 350 -25.67 10.12 -0.27
C MET A 350 -26.80 10.91 0.37
#